data_baa09d3fdfd89b36fd7a206b57b5841a
#
_entry.id   baa09d3fdfd89b36fd7a206b57b5841a
#
_cell.length_a   1.000
_cell.length_b   1.000
_cell.length_c   1.000
_cell.angle_alpha   90.00
_cell.angle_beta   90.00
_cell.angle_gamma   90.00
#
_symmetry.space_group_name_H-M   'P 1'
#
loop_
_entity.id
_entity.type
_entity.pdbx_description
1 polymer ?
#
loop_
_entity_poly.entity_id
_entity_poly.type
_entity_poly.pdbx_seq_one_letter_code
_entity_poly.pdbx_strand_id
1 'polypeptide(L)'
;LLTGDDFSSRGPAKLEPDYHGEPTPVANPITVTVATKFLYRTLQFVPGAPGNGLLKNIDPTGIPIPFAEFHIYDSNNLRVQQGETDTNGLATFDLPKVAGTYTFKIFSRADNEFVKVRVLEDTYLNEPYSVSKVFTLTGSDIEGSTKDLTSSPVVAQADEAISAKIEGGAFNIMYNILLANEYIRRQIGKNGDSNDGAPSTNPDKWWVADKVIVYWKMGFNPYSTYNPKALLSYYVGGSGNLFILGGNNGDVKVSDTDHFDDSVILHEYAHFLEDKYSNAQSPGGSHSGNFIIDPRLAWSEGFANFFQAAVLSGTALYSNSQSEDGLPGSSKYRYYLDSYGYRDPIQGTGGMGIAFSLSEPGAGASYDGIENDLAGSGTFREVSVARTLYKSTRATTVSYSTGMPGGGITFADVWKVFSGEDNAGHSRTSPLIKSFRNYGTYPIPNAGLFNYLLTNYTTTAEWNDIINEEKQRKTTVDYAYRLQANGGSCPTTFTGATTEKQMYSSDVVLRSHQQMNNDFYLYYHGAAESETISLEYNSTDGQDLDLIIYYGGYIYVEDGAWANKSYIAGYSRSTVAGATESVSMMGRPSGFYIINVKVKAHGKTQPQLSGTATYQLKKDSTNLCGIEN
;
A
#
# COMPACT_ATOMS: atom_id res chain seq x y z
N LEU A 1 16.76 4.04 -4.40
CA LEU A 1 15.98 3.61 -5.58
C LEU A 1 16.73 2.46 -6.22
N LEU A 2 16.28 1.26 -5.95
CA LEU A 2 16.72 0.08 -6.68
C LEU A 2 15.85 -0.01 -7.90
N THR A 3 16.47 0.14 -9.03
CA THR A 3 15.86 -0.20 -10.31
C THR A 3 15.70 -1.71 -10.36
N GLY A 4 14.59 -2.21 -10.90
CA GLY A 4 14.28 -3.65 -10.99
C GLY A 4 15.31 -4.50 -11.75
N ASP A 5 16.44 -3.91 -12.14
CA ASP A 5 17.51 -4.54 -12.90
C ASP A 5 18.45 -5.42 -12.05
N ASP A 6 18.50 -5.20 -10.73
CA ASP A 6 19.38 -6.00 -9.87
C ASP A 6 18.90 -7.44 -9.65
N PHE A 7 17.63 -7.71 -9.93
CA PHE A 7 17.04 -9.05 -9.83
C PHE A 7 16.85 -9.75 -11.18
N SER A 8 16.89 -9.01 -12.29
CA SER A 8 16.68 -9.55 -13.64
C SER A 8 17.89 -10.25 -14.25
N SER A 9 19.07 -10.12 -13.66
CA SER A 9 20.32 -10.62 -14.23
C SER A 9 20.67 -12.08 -13.87
N ARG A 10 19.81 -12.77 -13.13
CA ARG A 10 20.09 -14.13 -12.68
C ARG A 10 19.29 -15.16 -13.49
N GLY A 11 19.80 -15.52 -14.66
CA GLY A 11 19.45 -16.70 -15.45
C GLY A 11 17.98 -16.89 -15.81
N PRO A 12 17.67 -17.65 -16.85
CA PRO A 12 16.29 -17.92 -17.19
C PRO A 12 15.66 -18.76 -16.09
N ALA A 13 14.67 -18.15 -15.40
CA ALA A 13 13.82 -18.87 -14.49
C ALA A 13 13.22 -20.08 -15.20
N LYS A 14 13.27 -21.26 -14.59
CA LYS A 14 12.41 -22.36 -14.96
C LYS A 14 10.99 -22.00 -14.51
N LEU A 15 10.35 -21.14 -15.29
CA LEU A 15 8.92 -20.95 -15.16
C LEU A 15 8.27 -22.28 -15.58
N GLU A 16 7.63 -22.98 -14.66
CA GLU A 16 6.49 -23.78 -15.11
C GLU A 16 5.55 -22.77 -15.78
N PRO A 17 5.25 -22.95 -17.08
CA PRO A 17 4.41 -21.99 -17.79
C PRO A 17 3.10 -21.86 -17.03
N ASP A 18 2.59 -20.64 -16.92
CA ASP A 18 1.22 -20.40 -16.51
C ASP A 18 0.34 -21.30 -17.35
N TYR A 19 -0.41 -22.12 -16.69
CA TYR A 19 -1.33 -22.95 -17.39
C TYR A 19 -2.70 -22.29 -17.41
N HIS A 20 -2.99 -21.65 -18.52
CA HIS A 20 -4.33 -21.18 -18.87
C HIS A 20 -4.96 -22.21 -19.80
N GLY A 21 -5.26 -23.38 -19.32
CA GLY A 21 -5.83 -24.41 -20.18
C GLY A 21 -7.13 -24.91 -19.64
N GLU A 22 -8.10 -25.00 -20.53
CA GLU A 22 -9.28 -25.80 -20.30
C GLU A 22 -8.86 -27.21 -19.85
N PRO A 23 -9.63 -27.81 -18.94
CA PRO A 23 -9.42 -29.22 -18.58
C PRO A 23 -9.35 -30.10 -19.83
N THR A 24 -8.46 -31.09 -19.84
CA THR A 24 -8.37 -32.02 -20.94
C THR A 24 -9.66 -32.83 -21.05
N PRO A 25 -10.40 -32.80 -22.19
CA PRO A 25 -11.62 -33.57 -22.33
C PRO A 25 -11.35 -35.07 -22.24
N VAL A 26 -12.13 -35.77 -21.44
CA VAL A 26 -12.00 -37.22 -21.23
C VAL A 26 -13.27 -37.91 -21.70
N ALA A 27 -13.12 -38.88 -22.58
CA ALA A 27 -14.25 -39.71 -23.03
C ALA A 27 -14.65 -40.74 -21.94
N ASN A 28 -15.93 -40.78 -21.60
CA ASN A 28 -16.49 -41.67 -20.57
C ASN A 28 -15.71 -41.59 -19.24
N PRO A 29 -15.69 -40.43 -18.59
CA PRO A 29 -14.83 -40.18 -17.45
C PRO A 29 -15.33 -40.81 -16.14
N ILE A 30 -14.41 -40.87 -15.18
CA ILE A 30 -14.74 -40.84 -13.76
C ILE A 30 -14.52 -39.41 -13.23
N THR A 31 -15.52 -38.84 -12.59
CA THR A 31 -15.41 -37.51 -11.98
C THR A 31 -14.86 -37.61 -10.55
N VAL A 32 -13.81 -36.89 -10.26
CA VAL A 32 -13.15 -36.86 -8.95
C VAL A 32 -13.34 -35.49 -8.32
N THR A 33 -13.71 -35.45 -7.04
CA THR A 33 -13.82 -34.20 -6.26
C THR A 33 -12.87 -34.24 -5.08
N VAL A 34 -12.05 -33.22 -4.94
CA VAL A 34 -11.07 -33.04 -3.87
C VAL A 34 -11.31 -31.71 -3.17
N ALA A 35 -11.43 -31.71 -1.84
CA ALA A 35 -11.45 -30.48 -1.06
C ALA A 35 -10.02 -30.02 -0.72
N THR A 36 -9.81 -28.72 -0.74
CA THR A 36 -8.52 -28.11 -0.40
C THR A 36 -8.71 -27.02 0.65
N LYS A 37 -7.77 -26.87 1.55
CA LYS A 37 -7.75 -25.80 2.54
C LYS A 37 -6.33 -25.46 2.97
N PHE A 38 -6.16 -24.26 3.50
CA PHE A 38 -4.94 -23.88 4.20
C PHE A 38 -5.24 -23.59 5.67
N LEU A 39 -4.28 -23.88 6.51
CA LEU A 39 -4.28 -23.48 7.91
C LEU A 39 -3.56 -22.14 8.04
N TYR A 40 -3.93 -21.38 9.04
CA TYR A 40 -3.42 -20.04 9.26
C TYR A 40 -3.38 -19.72 10.77
N ARG A 41 -2.73 -18.61 11.10
CA ARG A 41 -2.76 -18.03 12.44
C ARG A 41 -3.41 -16.67 12.39
N THR A 42 -4.27 -16.41 13.35
CA THR A 42 -4.93 -15.10 13.46
C THR A 42 -4.21 -14.24 14.47
N LEU A 43 -4.15 -12.94 14.19
CA LEU A 43 -3.54 -11.99 15.10
C LEU A 43 -4.50 -11.72 16.29
N GLN A 44 -4.05 -11.99 17.50
CA GLN A 44 -4.78 -11.60 18.71
C GLN A 44 -4.44 -10.16 19.05
N PHE A 45 -5.43 -9.28 18.94
CA PHE A 45 -5.28 -7.88 19.23
C PHE A 45 -6.41 -7.37 20.11
N VAL A 46 -6.06 -6.79 21.28
CA VAL A 46 -6.98 -6.05 22.15
C VAL A 46 -6.30 -4.74 22.55
N PRO A 47 -6.80 -3.57 22.11
CA PRO A 47 -6.18 -2.29 22.42
C PRO A 47 -5.92 -2.09 23.92
N GLY A 48 -4.70 -1.69 24.28
CA GLY A 48 -4.32 -1.39 25.66
C GLY A 48 -4.09 -2.58 26.59
N ALA A 49 -4.21 -3.81 26.09
CA ALA A 49 -3.97 -4.99 26.93
C ALA A 49 -2.51 -5.48 26.87
N PRO A 50 -1.88 -5.84 27.98
CA PRO A 50 -0.58 -6.46 27.97
C PRO A 50 -0.58 -7.78 27.18
N GLY A 51 0.49 -8.07 26.45
CA GLY A 51 0.64 -9.31 25.69
C GLY A 51 -0.17 -9.37 24.40
N ASN A 52 -0.62 -8.24 23.90
CA ASN A 52 -1.28 -8.13 22.62
C ASN A 52 -0.32 -8.26 21.45
N GLY A 53 -0.88 -8.63 20.28
CA GLY A 53 -0.17 -8.67 19.02
C GLY A 53 0.54 -9.99 18.78
N LEU A 54 0.08 -11.04 19.40
CA LEU A 54 0.56 -12.40 19.16
C LEU A 54 -0.30 -13.07 18.10
N LEU A 55 0.34 -13.77 17.18
CA LEU A 55 -0.36 -14.72 16.34
C LEU A 55 -0.95 -15.83 17.23
N LYS A 56 -2.23 -16.12 17.04
CA LYS A 56 -2.93 -17.19 17.76
C LYS A 56 -2.41 -18.57 17.35
N ASN A 57 -2.84 -19.57 18.09
CA ASN A 57 -2.68 -20.96 17.66
C ASN A 57 -3.27 -21.18 16.26
N ILE A 58 -2.76 -22.20 15.61
CA ILE A 58 -3.25 -22.62 14.29
C ILE A 58 -4.74 -22.92 14.40
N ASP A 59 -5.55 -22.31 13.55
CA ASP A 59 -6.96 -22.68 13.41
C ASP A 59 -7.07 -24.02 12.66
N PRO A 60 -7.54 -25.08 13.32
CA PRO A 60 -7.65 -26.38 12.69
C PRO A 60 -8.77 -26.46 11.63
N THR A 61 -9.73 -25.54 11.65
CA THR A 61 -10.78 -25.47 10.65
C THR A 61 -10.18 -25.17 9.29
N GLY A 62 -9.27 -24.18 9.24
CA GLY A 62 -8.64 -23.69 8.03
C GLY A 62 -9.63 -22.98 7.10
N ILE A 63 -9.08 -22.39 6.06
CA ILE A 63 -9.83 -21.68 5.00
C ILE A 63 -9.71 -22.50 3.71
N PRO A 64 -10.82 -22.70 2.96
CA PRO A 64 -10.74 -23.24 1.61
C PRO A 64 -9.74 -22.48 0.74
N ILE A 65 -9.12 -23.13 -0.22
CA ILE A 65 -8.23 -22.50 -1.19
C ILE A 65 -9.02 -22.24 -2.48
N PRO A 66 -9.61 -21.05 -2.67
CA PRO A 66 -10.43 -20.78 -3.84
C PRO A 66 -9.59 -20.36 -5.04
N PHE A 67 -10.06 -20.69 -6.22
CA PHE A 67 -9.54 -20.27 -7.53
C PHE A 67 -8.06 -20.59 -7.77
N ALA A 68 -7.48 -21.51 -7.02
CA ALA A 68 -6.08 -21.90 -7.17
C ALA A 68 -5.91 -22.99 -8.24
N GLU A 69 -4.85 -22.87 -9.00
CA GLU A 69 -4.48 -23.86 -10.02
C GLU A 69 -4.11 -25.20 -9.38
N PHE A 70 -4.61 -26.29 -9.98
CA PHE A 70 -4.20 -27.65 -9.62
C PHE A 70 -3.84 -28.49 -10.85
N HIS A 71 -2.96 -29.45 -10.65
CA HIS A 71 -2.59 -30.47 -11.64
C HIS A 71 -2.80 -31.87 -11.09
N ILE A 72 -3.09 -32.80 -11.99
CA ILE A 72 -3.18 -34.24 -11.68
C ILE A 72 -2.10 -34.98 -12.47
N TYR A 73 -1.34 -35.76 -11.78
CA TYR A 73 -0.28 -36.59 -12.36
C TYR A 73 -0.62 -38.10 -12.22
N ASP A 74 -0.26 -38.88 -13.21
CA ASP A 74 -0.34 -40.32 -13.16
C ASP A 74 0.86 -40.94 -12.39
N SER A 75 0.91 -42.27 -12.32
CA SER A 75 2.01 -43.02 -11.67
C SER A 75 3.37 -42.84 -12.36
N ASN A 76 3.41 -42.36 -13.59
CA ASN A 76 4.63 -42.06 -14.35
C ASN A 76 5.04 -40.57 -14.19
N ASN A 77 4.37 -39.83 -13.32
CA ASN A 77 4.56 -38.40 -13.13
C ASN A 77 4.25 -37.56 -14.40
N LEU A 78 3.37 -38.05 -15.25
CA LEU A 78 2.86 -37.31 -16.39
C LEU A 78 1.59 -36.56 -15.97
N ARG A 79 1.53 -35.26 -16.31
CA ARG A 79 0.31 -34.48 -16.07
C ARG A 79 -0.79 -34.93 -16.99
N VAL A 80 -1.88 -35.45 -16.40
CA VAL A 80 -3.03 -36.01 -17.12
C VAL A 80 -4.27 -35.13 -17.05
N GLN A 81 -4.33 -34.19 -16.06
CA GLN A 81 -5.43 -33.23 -15.93
C GLN A 81 -4.98 -32.00 -15.15
N GLN A 82 -5.77 -30.95 -15.23
CA GLN A 82 -5.56 -29.66 -14.58
C GLN A 82 -6.87 -28.90 -14.44
N GLY A 83 -6.85 -27.82 -13.70
CA GLY A 83 -7.98 -26.94 -13.51
C GLY A 83 -7.73 -25.97 -12.36
N GLU A 84 -8.80 -25.35 -11.93
CA GLU A 84 -8.83 -24.41 -10.80
C GLU A 84 -9.88 -24.85 -9.79
N THR A 85 -9.64 -24.56 -8.52
CA THR A 85 -10.63 -24.80 -7.47
C THR A 85 -11.78 -23.78 -7.56
N ASP A 86 -12.96 -24.17 -7.12
CA ASP A 86 -14.11 -23.27 -7.02
C ASP A 86 -14.03 -22.34 -5.79
N THR A 87 -15.07 -21.54 -5.57
CA THR A 87 -15.18 -20.61 -4.42
C THR A 87 -15.10 -21.29 -3.06
N ASN A 88 -15.39 -22.59 -2.99
CA ASN A 88 -15.36 -23.40 -1.78
C ASN A 88 -14.07 -24.21 -1.64
N GLY A 89 -13.09 -23.98 -2.52
CA GLY A 89 -11.84 -24.72 -2.56
C GLY A 89 -12.03 -26.18 -3.02
N LEU A 90 -13.07 -26.47 -3.80
CA LEU A 90 -13.28 -27.79 -4.38
C LEU A 90 -12.66 -27.86 -5.77
N ALA A 91 -11.82 -28.86 -5.98
CA ALA A 91 -11.31 -29.25 -7.28
C ALA A 91 -12.16 -30.40 -7.83
N THR A 92 -12.88 -30.17 -8.92
CA THR A 92 -13.65 -31.20 -9.63
C THR A 92 -13.05 -31.38 -11.01
N PHE A 93 -12.71 -32.63 -11.34
CA PHE A 93 -12.04 -32.96 -12.60
C PHE A 93 -12.35 -34.38 -13.06
N ASP A 94 -12.19 -34.61 -14.36
CA ASP A 94 -12.46 -35.85 -15.01
C ASP A 94 -11.17 -36.63 -15.32
N LEU A 95 -11.16 -37.93 -15.03
CA LEU A 95 -10.08 -38.84 -15.37
C LEU A 95 -10.58 -40.01 -16.23
N PRO A 96 -9.70 -40.61 -17.03
CA PRO A 96 -10.03 -41.88 -17.69
C PRO A 96 -10.40 -42.95 -16.66
N LYS A 97 -11.33 -43.86 -17.01
CA LYS A 97 -11.71 -45.01 -16.18
C LYS A 97 -10.60 -46.07 -16.14
N VAL A 98 -9.44 -45.68 -15.59
CA VAL A 98 -8.28 -46.54 -15.44
C VAL A 98 -7.92 -46.63 -13.96
N ALA A 99 -7.94 -47.86 -13.43
CA ALA A 99 -7.49 -48.11 -12.07
C ALA A 99 -6.00 -47.77 -11.94
N GLY A 100 -5.64 -47.08 -10.88
CA GLY A 100 -4.26 -46.67 -10.67
C GLY A 100 -4.11 -45.60 -9.59
N THR A 101 -2.86 -45.24 -9.35
CA THR A 101 -2.49 -44.20 -8.38
C THR A 101 -2.25 -42.91 -9.12
N TYR A 102 -2.83 -41.83 -8.57
CA TYR A 102 -2.73 -40.47 -9.08
C TYR A 102 -2.27 -39.53 -7.98
N THR A 103 -1.64 -38.44 -8.38
CA THR A 103 -1.22 -37.38 -7.48
C THR A 103 -1.95 -36.09 -7.85
N PHE A 104 -2.76 -35.57 -6.93
CA PHE A 104 -3.31 -34.23 -6.97
C PHE A 104 -2.27 -33.28 -6.42
N LYS A 105 -2.04 -32.14 -7.07
CA LYS A 105 -1.12 -31.08 -6.62
C LYS A 105 -1.76 -29.72 -6.84
N ILE A 106 -1.91 -28.91 -5.78
CA ILE A 106 -2.42 -27.54 -5.82
C ILE A 106 -1.29 -26.55 -5.58
N PHE A 107 -1.33 -25.41 -6.27
CA PHE A 107 -0.27 -24.41 -6.28
C PHE A 107 -0.73 -23.09 -5.69
N SER A 108 0.21 -22.33 -5.07
CA SER A 108 -0.03 -20.97 -4.59
C SER A 108 0.00 -19.94 -5.74
N ARG A 109 -0.77 -20.22 -6.77
CA ARG A 109 -0.95 -19.33 -7.92
C ARG A 109 -2.36 -19.41 -8.49
N ALA A 110 -2.81 -18.31 -9.07
CA ALA A 110 -4.02 -18.18 -9.83
C ALA A 110 -3.81 -17.14 -10.94
N ASP A 111 -4.40 -17.34 -12.09
CA ASP A 111 -4.39 -16.37 -13.18
C ASP A 111 -5.71 -16.48 -13.95
N ASN A 112 -6.75 -15.97 -13.32
CA ASN A 112 -8.12 -16.07 -13.80
C ASN A 112 -8.88 -14.74 -13.63
N GLU A 113 -10.16 -14.76 -13.91
CA GLU A 113 -11.04 -13.60 -13.79
C GLU A 113 -11.23 -13.11 -12.35
N PHE A 114 -10.94 -13.91 -11.34
CA PHE A 114 -11.11 -13.54 -9.93
C PHE A 114 -9.87 -12.90 -9.34
N VAL A 115 -8.70 -13.43 -9.67
CA VAL A 115 -7.41 -12.97 -9.16
C VAL A 115 -6.27 -13.42 -10.05
N LYS A 116 -5.25 -12.55 -10.16
CA LYS A 116 -4.01 -12.84 -10.90
C LYS A 116 -2.82 -12.67 -9.96
N VAL A 117 -2.39 -13.79 -9.39
CA VAL A 117 -1.33 -13.80 -8.37
C VAL A 117 -0.47 -15.04 -8.48
N ARG A 118 0.80 -14.89 -8.16
CA ARG A 118 1.74 -15.99 -7.92
C ARG A 118 2.49 -15.74 -6.64
N VAL A 119 2.48 -16.68 -5.72
CA VAL A 119 3.36 -16.67 -4.54
C VAL A 119 4.48 -17.67 -4.77
N LEU A 120 5.69 -17.16 -4.92
CA LEU A 120 6.88 -17.91 -5.34
C LEU A 120 7.88 -18.00 -4.19
N GLU A 121 8.64 -19.09 -4.15
CA GLU A 121 9.62 -19.32 -3.08
C GLU A 121 10.79 -18.34 -3.17
N ASP A 122 11.32 -18.12 -4.37
CA ASP A 122 12.43 -17.20 -4.59
C ASP A 122 12.49 -16.68 -6.04
N THR A 123 13.32 -15.67 -6.25
CA THR A 123 13.52 -15.03 -7.55
C THR A 123 14.38 -15.87 -8.53
N TYR A 124 15.01 -16.93 -8.05
CA TYR A 124 15.90 -17.74 -8.86
C TYR A 124 15.16 -18.91 -9.53
N LEU A 125 14.43 -19.69 -8.74
CA LEU A 125 13.68 -20.84 -9.24
C LEU A 125 12.31 -20.44 -9.77
N ASN A 126 11.70 -19.38 -9.22
CA ASN A 126 10.34 -18.93 -9.52
C ASN A 126 9.29 -20.06 -9.39
N GLU A 127 9.49 -20.95 -8.44
CA GLU A 127 8.57 -22.05 -8.20
C GLU A 127 7.47 -21.63 -7.21
N PRO A 128 6.18 -21.88 -7.54
CA PRO A 128 5.10 -21.66 -6.60
C PRO A 128 5.14 -22.74 -5.51
N TYR A 129 4.69 -22.37 -4.32
CA TYR A 129 4.42 -23.36 -3.28
C TYR A 129 3.37 -24.34 -3.74
N SER A 130 3.44 -25.56 -3.24
CA SER A 130 2.47 -26.59 -3.62
C SER A 130 2.26 -27.60 -2.50
N VAL A 131 1.04 -28.11 -2.44
CA VAL A 131 0.67 -29.22 -1.56
C VAL A 131 0.07 -30.32 -2.40
N SER A 132 0.40 -31.56 -2.09
CA SER A 132 -0.05 -32.71 -2.88
C SER A 132 -0.73 -33.77 -2.03
N LYS A 133 -1.57 -34.56 -2.70
CA LYS A 133 -2.24 -35.74 -2.15
C LYS A 133 -2.23 -36.87 -3.16
N VAL A 134 -1.75 -38.01 -2.72
CA VAL A 134 -1.85 -39.26 -3.50
C VAL A 134 -3.20 -39.90 -3.24
N PHE A 135 -3.86 -40.37 -4.29
CA PHE A 135 -5.09 -41.12 -4.19
C PHE A 135 -5.10 -42.27 -5.23
N THR A 136 -5.94 -43.27 -4.99
CA THR A 136 -6.06 -44.43 -5.88
C THR A 136 -7.49 -44.52 -6.39
N LEU A 137 -7.62 -44.77 -7.71
CA LEU A 137 -8.87 -45.21 -8.32
C LEU A 137 -8.93 -46.72 -8.30
N THR A 138 -9.98 -47.24 -7.66
CA THR A 138 -10.25 -48.67 -7.57
C THR A 138 -11.25 -49.10 -8.63
N GLY A 139 -11.43 -50.42 -8.84
CA GLY A 139 -12.45 -50.96 -9.74
C GLY A 139 -13.86 -50.47 -9.38
N SER A 140 -14.18 -50.41 -8.09
CA SER A 140 -15.50 -49.94 -7.62
C SER A 140 -15.73 -48.43 -7.88
N ASP A 141 -14.67 -47.59 -7.81
CA ASP A 141 -14.77 -46.19 -8.17
C ASP A 141 -15.10 -46.01 -9.65
N ILE A 142 -14.46 -46.82 -10.49
CA ILE A 142 -14.66 -46.84 -11.95
C ILE A 142 -16.09 -47.25 -12.32
N GLU A 143 -16.60 -48.27 -11.68
CA GLU A 143 -17.98 -48.75 -11.88
C GLU A 143 -18.97 -47.68 -11.44
N GLY A 144 -18.72 -47.01 -10.30
CA GLY A 144 -19.53 -45.91 -9.77
C GLY A 144 -19.45 -44.59 -10.55
N SER A 145 -18.45 -44.44 -11.41
CA SER A 145 -18.17 -43.22 -12.20
C SER A 145 -17.90 -41.96 -11.40
N THR A 146 -17.69 -42.09 -10.10
CA THR A 146 -17.38 -40.95 -9.21
C THR A 146 -16.40 -41.36 -8.11
N LYS A 147 -15.56 -40.38 -7.69
CA LYS A 147 -14.68 -40.54 -6.54
C LYS A 147 -14.76 -39.28 -5.69
N ASP A 148 -15.28 -39.37 -4.48
CA ASP A 148 -15.32 -38.25 -3.52
C ASP A 148 -14.18 -38.37 -2.50
N LEU A 149 -13.35 -37.35 -2.45
CA LEU A 149 -12.22 -37.20 -1.52
C LEU A 149 -12.39 -35.97 -0.57
N THR A 150 -13.57 -35.38 -0.53
CA THR A 150 -13.85 -34.16 0.26
C THR A 150 -13.73 -34.37 1.77
N SER A 151 -14.03 -35.59 2.25
CA SER A 151 -13.90 -35.94 3.67
C SER A 151 -12.46 -35.96 4.20
N SER A 152 -11.48 -35.93 3.30
CA SER A 152 -10.06 -35.93 3.63
C SER A 152 -9.36 -34.86 2.78
N PRO A 153 -9.49 -33.56 3.12
CA PRO A 153 -8.99 -32.47 2.31
C PRO A 153 -7.47 -32.49 2.15
N VAL A 154 -7.01 -31.84 1.10
CA VAL A 154 -5.61 -31.44 0.95
C VAL A 154 -5.39 -30.22 1.82
N VAL A 155 -4.39 -30.23 2.70
CA VAL A 155 -4.19 -29.21 3.72
C VAL A 155 -2.79 -28.61 3.62
N ALA A 156 -2.71 -27.32 3.32
CA ALA A 156 -1.49 -26.55 3.46
C ALA A 156 -1.31 -26.17 4.94
N GLN A 157 -0.18 -26.53 5.53
CA GLN A 157 0.07 -26.41 6.96
C GLN A 157 0.57 -25.03 7.37
N ALA A 158 0.47 -24.70 8.66
CA ALA A 158 0.87 -23.41 9.22
C ALA A 158 1.73 -23.55 10.48
N ASP A 159 2.49 -24.62 10.60
CA ASP A 159 3.25 -24.93 11.80
C ASP A 159 4.70 -24.43 11.70
N GLU A 160 4.97 -23.23 12.20
CA GLU A 160 6.29 -22.60 12.23
C GLU A 160 7.25 -23.30 13.19
N ALA A 161 6.76 -24.11 14.12
CA ALA A 161 7.60 -24.96 14.95
C ALA A 161 8.33 -26.04 14.11
N ILE A 162 7.79 -26.35 12.94
CA ILE A 162 8.34 -27.27 11.96
C ILE A 162 8.46 -26.51 10.64
N SER A 163 9.59 -25.83 10.42
CA SER A 163 9.81 -24.91 9.30
C SER A 163 9.50 -25.47 7.88
N ALA A 164 9.39 -26.79 7.74
CA ALA A 164 8.97 -27.43 6.49
C ALA A 164 7.44 -27.55 6.32
N LYS A 165 6.64 -26.94 7.21
CA LYS A 165 5.19 -27.10 7.23
C LYS A 165 4.45 -25.78 7.42
N ILE A 166 4.81 -24.77 6.65
CA ILE A 166 4.12 -23.46 6.68
C ILE A 166 3.68 -23.01 5.28
N GLU A 167 3.44 -23.94 4.37
CA GLU A 167 2.93 -23.61 3.03
C GLU A 167 1.60 -22.84 3.09
N GLY A 168 0.86 -22.97 4.19
CA GLY A 168 -0.33 -22.17 4.48
C GLY A 168 -0.09 -20.67 4.40
N GLY A 169 1.14 -20.21 4.72
CA GLY A 169 1.53 -18.81 4.57
C GLY A 169 1.44 -18.33 3.12
N ALA A 170 1.89 -19.14 2.16
CA ALA A 170 1.78 -18.79 0.73
C ALA A 170 0.32 -18.68 0.27
N PHE A 171 -0.52 -19.60 0.74
CA PHE A 171 -1.95 -19.56 0.43
C PHE A 171 -2.68 -18.43 1.17
N ASN A 172 -2.25 -18.07 2.37
CA ASN A 172 -2.76 -16.88 3.08
C ASN A 172 -2.45 -15.59 2.32
N ILE A 173 -1.24 -15.44 1.82
CA ILE A 173 -0.85 -14.30 0.98
C ILE A 173 -1.74 -14.23 -0.26
N MET A 174 -1.88 -15.34 -0.98
CA MET A 174 -2.73 -15.41 -2.16
C MET A 174 -4.20 -15.08 -1.84
N TYR A 175 -4.71 -15.58 -0.72
CA TYR A 175 -6.08 -15.34 -0.27
C TYR A 175 -6.34 -13.87 0.06
N ASN A 176 -5.43 -13.19 0.73
CA ASN A 176 -5.56 -11.75 1.01
C ASN A 176 -5.61 -10.91 -0.27
N ILE A 177 -4.82 -11.26 -1.28
CA ILE A 177 -4.86 -10.59 -2.59
C ILE A 177 -6.20 -10.84 -3.30
N LEU A 178 -6.76 -12.06 -3.21
CA LEU A 178 -8.11 -12.34 -3.69
C LEU A 178 -9.17 -11.50 -2.97
N LEU A 179 -9.10 -11.40 -1.63
CA LEU A 179 -10.00 -10.57 -0.84
C LEU A 179 -9.96 -9.10 -1.27
N ALA A 180 -8.76 -8.58 -1.54
CA ALA A 180 -8.59 -7.21 -2.02
C ALA A 180 -9.25 -7.00 -3.39
N ASN A 181 -9.05 -7.92 -4.33
CA ASN A 181 -9.70 -7.87 -5.65
C ASN A 181 -11.22 -7.89 -5.55
N GLU A 182 -11.74 -8.78 -4.75
CA GLU A 182 -13.19 -8.91 -4.54
C GLU A 182 -13.77 -7.68 -3.83
N TYR A 183 -13.08 -7.16 -2.84
CA TYR A 183 -13.48 -5.92 -2.17
C TYR A 183 -13.61 -4.77 -3.17
N ILE A 184 -12.57 -4.54 -3.98
CA ILE A 184 -12.58 -3.48 -4.98
C ILE A 184 -13.73 -3.69 -5.96
N ARG A 185 -13.88 -4.89 -6.55
CA ARG A 185 -14.97 -5.21 -7.50
C ARG A 185 -16.33 -4.83 -6.96
N ARG A 186 -16.62 -5.25 -5.73
CA ARG A 186 -17.91 -4.95 -5.08
C ARG A 186 -18.11 -3.47 -4.82
N GLN A 187 -17.08 -2.82 -4.31
CA GLN A 187 -17.17 -1.41 -3.95
C GLN A 187 -17.36 -0.50 -5.18
N ILE A 188 -16.73 -0.82 -6.30
CA ILE A 188 -16.85 -0.02 -7.53
C ILE A 188 -18.03 -0.47 -8.43
N GLY A 189 -18.81 -1.44 -8.01
CA GLY A 189 -19.96 -1.94 -8.78
C GLY A 189 -19.60 -2.72 -10.04
N LYS A 190 -18.39 -3.31 -10.09
CA LYS A 190 -17.91 -4.16 -11.20
C LYS A 190 -17.82 -5.63 -10.76
N ASN A 191 -18.91 -6.15 -10.22
CA ASN A 191 -19.03 -7.48 -9.65
C ASN A 191 -20.04 -8.36 -10.40
N GLY A 192 -20.02 -8.33 -11.73
CA GLY A 192 -20.94 -9.06 -12.60
C GLY A 192 -22.09 -8.24 -13.15
N ASP A 193 -22.86 -8.84 -14.05
CA ASP A 193 -23.91 -8.14 -14.78
C ASP A 193 -25.07 -7.65 -13.88
N SER A 194 -25.31 -8.37 -12.80
CA SER A 194 -26.36 -8.06 -11.80
C SER A 194 -25.78 -7.90 -10.39
N ASN A 195 -24.48 -7.62 -10.26
CA ASN A 195 -23.74 -7.63 -9.00
C ASN A 195 -23.87 -8.98 -8.26
N ASP A 196 -23.94 -10.06 -9.03
CA ASP A 196 -24.15 -11.42 -8.55
C ASP A 196 -22.84 -12.16 -8.23
N GLY A 197 -21.69 -11.51 -8.46
CA GLY A 197 -20.37 -12.09 -8.24
C GLY A 197 -19.92 -13.05 -9.36
N ALA A 198 -20.71 -13.18 -10.42
CA ALA A 198 -20.34 -13.98 -11.59
C ALA A 198 -19.50 -13.17 -12.57
N PRO A 199 -18.39 -13.74 -13.10
CA PRO A 199 -17.56 -13.06 -14.07
C PRO A 199 -18.33 -12.65 -15.30
N SER A 200 -18.07 -11.42 -15.78
CA SER A 200 -18.62 -10.91 -17.02
C SER A 200 -17.49 -10.61 -18.01
N THR A 201 -17.70 -10.92 -19.26
CA THR A 201 -16.78 -10.57 -20.36
C THR A 201 -16.81 -9.07 -20.66
N ASN A 202 -17.79 -8.33 -20.13
CA ASN A 202 -17.88 -6.89 -20.28
C ASN A 202 -16.96 -6.20 -19.25
N PRO A 203 -15.91 -5.47 -19.66
CA PRO A 203 -14.99 -4.79 -18.76
C PRO A 203 -15.65 -3.70 -17.89
N ASP A 204 -16.82 -3.21 -18.30
CA ASP A 204 -17.58 -2.25 -17.49
C ASP A 204 -18.31 -2.92 -16.32
N LYS A 205 -18.43 -4.24 -16.36
CA LYS A 205 -19.17 -5.05 -15.38
C LYS A 205 -18.28 -5.96 -14.52
N TRP A 206 -17.03 -6.09 -14.90
CA TRP A 206 -16.09 -6.94 -14.17
C TRP A 206 -14.74 -6.27 -14.04
N TRP A 207 -14.13 -6.40 -12.87
CA TRP A 207 -12.80 -5.88 -12.61
C TRP A 207 -11.91 -6.93 -11.92
N VAL A 208 -10.69 -7.01 -12.35
CA VAL A 208 -9.60 -7.77 -11.71
C VAL A 208 -8.30 -7.01 -11.91
N ALA A 209 -7.45 -6.98 -10.88
CA ALA A 209 -6.16 -6.34 -10.99
C ALA A 209 -5.22 -7.09 -11.94
N ASP A 210 -4.22 -6.36 -12.45
CA ASP A 210 -3.09 -6.94 -13.17
C ASP A 210 -2.38 -7.99 -12.29
N LYS A 211 -1.62 -8.86 -12.96
CA LYS A 211 -0.87 -9.91 -12.27
C LYS A 211 0.17 -9.32 -11.32
N VAL A 212 0.15 -9.81 -10.10
CA VAL A 212 1.16 -9.54 -9.09
C VAL A 212 1.99 -10.79 -8.80
N ILE A 213 3.29 -10.61 -8.64
CA ILE A 213 4.22 -11.66 -8.21
C ILE A 213 4.65 -11.37 -6.79
N VAL A 214 4.49 -12.35 -5.91
CA VAL A 214 4.88 -12.24 -4.51
C VAL A 214 6.01 -13.23 -4.23
N TYR A 215 7.11 -12.74 -3.73
CA TYR A 215 8.22 -13.55 -3.27
C TYR A 215 8.16 -13.69 -1.76
N TRP A 216 8.05 -14.92 -1.31
CA TRP A 216 8.04 -15.25 0.10
C TRP A 216 8.81 -16.56 0.33
N LYS A 217 9.70 -16.57 1.31
CA LYS A 217 10.45 -17.77 1.67
C LYS A 217 10.58 -17.87 3.17
N MET A 218 10.28 -19.07 3.68
CA MET A 218 10.45 -19.41 5.09
C MET A 218 11.86 -19.09 5.59
N GLY A 219 11.95 -18.38 6.71
CA GLY A 219 13.21 -18.04 7.35
C GLY A 219 14.08 -17.06 6.58
N PHE A 220 13.52 -16.39 5.57
CA PHE A 220 14.27 -15.47 4.74
C PHE A 220 13.79 -14.02 4.92
N ASN A 221 14.76 -13.12 5.16
CA ASN A 221 14.54 -11.69 5.13
C ASN A 221 14.83 -11.15 3.73
N PRO A 222 13.82 -10.76 2.94
CA PRO A 222 14.03 -10.26 1.58
C PRO A 222 14.78 -8.93 1.55
N TYR A 223 14.73 -8.15 2.64
CA TYR A 223 15.42 -6.87 2.76
C TYR A 223 16.91 -7.00 3.18
N SER A 224 17.39 -8.21 3.43
CA SER A 224 18.75 -8.47 3.95
C SER A 224 19.87 -7.98 3.06
N THR A 225 19.66 -7.89 1.75
CA THR A 225 20.65 -7.39 0.78
C THR A 225 20.85 -5.88 0.89
N TYR A 226 19.89 -5.15 1.43
CA TYR A 226 19.91 -3.70 1.61
C TYR A 226 20.33 -3.31 3.02
N ASN A 227 19.68 -3.93 3.99
CA ASN A 227 19.99 -3.74 5.40
C ASN A 227 19.66 -5.03 6.17
N PRO A 228 20.66 -5.85 6.53
CA PRO A 228 20.42 -7.12 7.21
C PRO A 228 19.84 -6.96 8.63
N LYS A 229 19.80 -5.74 9.16
CA LYS A 229 19.22 -5.46 10.48
C LYS A 229 17.75 -5.06 10.40
N ALA A 230 17.27 -4.67 9.25
CA ALA A 230 15.87 -4.34 9.03
C ALA A 230 15.12 -5.59 8.56
N LEU A 231 14.04 -5.93 9.23
CA LEU A 231 13.15 -7.02 8.90
C LEU A 231 11.89 -6.37 8.32
N LEU A 232 11.71 -6.43 7.00
CA LEU A 232 10.66 -5.69 6.31
C LEU A 232 10.10 -6.48 5.13
N SER A 233 8.78 -6.43 5.00
CA SER A 233 8.11 -6.62 3.72
C SER A 233 8.19 -5.35 2.89
N TYR A 234 8.09 -5.43 1.55
CA TYR A 234 8.11 -4.26 0.69
C TYR A 234 7.63 -4.55 -0.72
N TYR A 235 7.11 -3.52 -1.38
CA TYR A 235 6.82 -3.49 -2.80
C TYR A 235 7.95 -2.81 -3.59
N VAL A 236 8.27 -3.33 -4.78
CA VAL A 236 9.24 -2.69 -5.68
C VAL A 236 8.50 -1.93 -6.76
N GLY A 237 8.53 -0.61 -6.68
CA GLY A 237 7.83 0.27 -7.62
C GLY A 237 8.20 -0.01 -9.09
N GLY A 238 7.19 -0.10 -9.94
CA GLY A 238 7.31 -0.37 -11.36
C GLY A 238 7.54 -1.83 -11.76
N SER A 239 7.84 -2.71 -10.80
CA SER A 239 8.17 -4.11 -11.08
C SER A 239 6.96 -5.04 -11.07
N GLY A 240 5.92 -4.72 -10.33
CA GLY A 240 4.80 -5.61 -10.02
C GLY A 240 5.15 -6.71 -9.03
N ASN A 241 6.25 -6.56 -8.28
CA ASN A 241 6.76 -7.56 -7.34
C ASN A 241 6.61 -7.12 -5.89
N LEU A 242 6.02 -7.98 -5.07
CA LEU A 242 5.98 -7.87 -3.62
C LEU A 242 6.99 -8.83 -3.00
N PHE A 243 7.56 -8.44 -1.88
CA PHE A 243 8.44 -9.26 -1.08
C PHE A 243 7.91 -9.31 0.35
N ILE A 244 7.49 -10.49 0.80
CA ILE A 244 6.92 -10.70 2.13
C ILE A 244 7.98 -11.31 3.05
N LEU A 245 8.12 -10.76 4.23
CA LEU A 245 9.06 -11.23 5.24
C LEU A 245 8.68 -12.62 5.73
N GLY A 246 9.59 -13.56 5.59
CA GLY A 246 9.39 -14.96 5.99
C GLY A 246 10.20 -15.37 7.22
N GLY A 247 10.94 -14.44 7.80
CA GLY A 247 11.85 -14.71 8.92
C GLY A 247 13.27 -14.22 8.66
N ASN A 248 14.21 -14.70 9.44
CA ASN A 248 15.61 -14.31 9.32
C ASN A 248 16.56 -15.47 9.63
N ASN A 249 17.63 -15.63 8.83
CA ASN A 249 18.65 -16.65 9.03
C ASN A 249 18.11 -18.09 9.18
N GLY A 250 17.05 -18.42 8.46
CA GLY A 250 16.38 -19.72 8.52
C GLY A 250 15.39 -19.86 9.66
N ASP A 251 15.24 -18.85 10.50
CA ASP A 251 14.35 -18.86 11.65
C ASP A 251 13.00 -18.24 11.30
N VAL A 252 11.94 -18.96 11.61
CA VAL A 252 10.53 -18.54 11.46
C VAL A 252 9.80 -18.52 12.80
N LYS A 253 10.44 -18.97 13.87
CA LYS A 253 9.80 -19.20 15.17
C LYS A 253 9.97 -18.03 16.13
N VAL A 254 11.15 -17.44 16.14
CA VAL A 254 11.51 -16.32 17.03
C VAL A 254 11.86 -15.04 16.26
N SER A 255 11.86 -15.12 14.93
CA SER A 255 12.05 -14.01 14.04
C SER A 255 10.71 -13.38 13.68
N ASP A 256 10.76 -12.14 13.29
CA ASP A 256 9.65 -11.43 12.68
C ASP A 256 9.23 -12.07 11.35
N THR A 257 7.93 -12.20 11.11
CA THR A 257 7.37 -12.83 9.91
C THR A 257 5.98 -12.26 9.59
N ASP A 258 5.72 -11.97 8.32
CA ASP A 258 4.51 -11.26 7.89
C ASP A 258 3.51 -12.13 7.11
N HIS A 259 3.81 -13.40 6.89
CA HIS A 259 2.97 -14.27 6.05
C HIS A 259 1.58 -14.60 6.64
N PHE A 260 1.35 -14.28 7.91
CA PHE A 260 0.04 -14.31 8.56
C PHE A 260 -0.40 -12.94 9.08
N ASP A 261 0.34 -11.89 8.77
CA ASP A 261 -0.07 -10.52 9.08
C ASP A 261 -0.83 -9.92 7.90
N ASP A 262 -2.13 -10.14 7.89
CA ASP A 262 -3.03 -9.75 6.79
C ASP A 262 -2.95 -8.25 6.49
N SER A 263 -2.74 -7.43 7.53
CA SER A 263 -2.56 -5.99 7.38
C SER A 263 -1.33 -5.65 6.55
N VAL A 264 -0.20 -6.33 6.81
CA VAL A 264 1.06 -6.10 6.07
C VAL A 264 0.93 -6.56 4.63
N ILE A 265 0.36 -7.75 4.40
CA ILE A 265 0.15 -8.28 3.04
C ILE A 265 -0.71 -7.32 2.20
N LEU A 266 -1.80 -6.82 2.78
CA LEU A 266 -2.70 -5.90 2.10
C LEU A 266 -2.11 -4.50 1.93
N HIS A 267 -1.26 -4.05 2.85
CA HIS A 267 -0.50 -2.81 2.75
C HIS A 267 0.44 -2.85 1.54
N GLU A 268 1.27 -3.87 1.44
CA GLU A 268 2.19 -4.03 0.32
C GLU A 268 1.44 -4.19 -1.02
N TYR A 269 0.31 -4.88 -1.00
CA TYR A 269 -0.53 -4.99 -2.18
C TYR A 269 -1.17 -3.66 -2.59
N ALA A 270 -1.44 -2.77 -1.64
CA ALA A 270 -1.93 -1.43 -1.94
C ALA A 270 -0.89 -0.59 -2.70
N HIS A 271 0.40 -0.74 -2.40
CA HIS A 271 1.47 -0.10 -3.19
C HIS A 271 1.50 -0.62 -4.63
N PHE A 272 1.27 -1.91 -4.84
CA PHE A 272 1.11 -2.45 -6.19
C PHE A 272 -0.08 -1.81 -6.91
N LEU A 273 -1.23 -1.67 -6.25
CA LEU A 273 -2.41 -1.03 -6.83
C LEU A 273 -2.16 0.45 -7.14
N GLU A 274 -1.47 1.15 -6.24
CA GLU A 274 -1.09 2.53 -6.45
C GLU A 274 -0.18 2.68 -7.66
N ASP A 275 0.82 1.83 -7.79
CA ASP A 275 1.72 1.83 -8.93
C ASP A 275 1.02 1.51 -10.26
N LYS A 276 0.04 0.62 -10.26
CA LYS A 276 -0.68 0.20 -11.47
C LYS A 276 -1.80 1.13 -11.88
N TYR A 277 -2.56 1.64 -10.93
CA TYR A 277 -3.83 2.32 -11.21
C TYR A 277 -3.87 3.79 -10.82
N SER A 278 -2.91 4.26 -10.04
CA SER A 278 -2.84 5.64 -9.57
C SER A 278 -1.68 6.40 -10.23
N ASN A 279 -1.68 7.69 -10.00
CA ASN A 279 -0.61 8.58 -10.40
C ASN A 279 0.27 9.06 -9.25
N ALA A 280 0.07 8.54 -8.07
CA ALA A 280 0.95 8.83 -6.97
C ALA A 280 2.38 8.35 -7.29
N GLN A 281 3.37 9.18 -7.00
CA GLN A 281 4.78 8.87 -7.21
C GLN A 281 5.51 8.99 -5.89
N SER A 282 5.43 7.94 -5.10
CA SER A 282 6.22 7.85 -3.89
C SER A 282 7.72 7.83 -4.24
N PRO A 283 8.54 8.65 -3.58
CA PRO A 283 9.99 8.54 -3.71
C PRO A 283 10.54 7.32 -2.98
N GLY A 284 9.72 6.60 -2.21
CA GLY A 284 10.17 5.59 -1.27
C GLY A 284 11.03 6.18 -0.16
N GLY A 285 11.62 5.32 0.66
CA GLY A 285 12.55 5.71 1.71
C GLY A 285 12.07 5.35 3.11
N SER A 286 12.89 5.66 4.11
CA SER A 286 12.56 5.40 5.51
C SER A 286 11.42 6.29 5.98
N HIS A 287 10.46 5.68 6.63
CA HIS A 287 9.30 6.35 7.21
C HIS A 287 8.92 5.68 8.55
N SER A 288 8.03 6.32 9.26
CA SER A 288 7.36 5.79 10.45
C SER A 288 6.12 6.64 10.69
N GLY A 289 5.10 6.06 11.29
CA GLY A 289 3.78 6.65 11.43
C GLY A 289 3.72 8.09 11.91
N ASN A 290 4.69 8.51 12.71
CA ASN A 290 4.77 9.85 13.28
C ASN A 290 5.70 10.80 12.55
N PHE A 291 6.45 10.33 11.56
CA PHE A 291 7.46 11.14 10.92
C PHE A 291 6.85 12.19 10.00
N ILE A 292 7.46 13.35 9.97
CA ILE A 292 7.22 14.33 8.91
C ILE A 292 8.10 13.92 7.74
N ILE A 293 7.48 13.45 6.70
CA ILE A 293 8.11 12.85 5.53
C ILE A 293 7.67 13.57 4.24
N ASP A 294 8.25 13.19 3.12
CA ASP A 294 7.80 13.66 1.82
C ASP A 294 6.28 13.41 1.67
N PRO A 295 5.47 14.40 1.28
CA PRO A 295 4.01 14.23 1.22
C PRO A 295 3.56 13.18 0.20
N ARG A 296 4.38 12.86 -0.80
CA ARG A 296 4.10 11.77 -1.75
C ARG A 296 4.28 10.41 -1.07
N LEU A 297 5.31 10.29 -0.23
CA LEU A 297 5.53 9.10 0.60
C LEU A 297 4.42 9.01 1.66
N ALA A 298 4.09 10.11 2.34
CA ALA A 298 3.00 10.13 3.31
C ALA A 298 1.64 9.74 2.72
N TRP A 299 1.39 10.12 1.46
CA TRP A 299 0.21 9.67 0.73
C TRP A 299 0.26 8.17 0.45
N SER A 300 1.35 7.68 -0.14
CA SER A 300 1.51 6.27 -0.52
C SER A 300 1.31 5.35 0.68
N GLU A 301 2.05 5.62 1.77
CA GLU A 301 1.96 4.86 3.01
C GLU A 301 0.60 5.01 3.69
N GLY A 302 0.07 6.25 3.70
CA GLY A 302 -1.25 6.53 4.27
C GLY A 302 -2.38 5.85 3.52
N PHE A 303 -2.33 5.80 2.19
CA PHE A 303 -3.28 5.06 1.39
C PHE A 303 -3.17 3.55 1.65
N ALA A 304 -1.96 3.01 1.70
CA ALA A 304 -1.74 1.59 1.95
C ALA A 304 -2.26 1.17 3.35
N ASN A 305 -1.99 1.98 4.36
CA ASN A 305 -2.52 1.80 5.71
C ASN A 305 -4.05 1.88 5.78
N PHE A 306 -4.67 2.78 5.02
CA PHE A 306 -6.13 2.86 4.89
C PHE A 306 -6.69 1.66 4.14
N PHE A 307 -6.09 1.27 3.02
CA PHE A 307 -6.60 0.22 2.15
C PHE A 307 -6.74 -1.12 2.87
N GLN A 308 -5.73 -1.52 3.65
CA GLN A 308 -5.81 -2.77 4.40
C GLN A 308 -7.00 -2.77 5.37
N ALA A 309 -7.24 -1.64 6.06
CA ALA A 309 -8.38 -1.51 6.97
C ALA A 309 -9.72 -1.53 6.22
N ALA A 310 -9.78 -0.92 5.05
CA ALA A 310 -10.97 -0.93 4.20
C ALA A 310 -11.31 -2.35 3.75
N VAL A 311 -10.34 -3.11 3.27
CA VAL A 311 -10.53 -4.51 2.86
C VAL A 311 -10.97 -5.35 4.05
N LEU A 312 -10.20 -5.37 5.15
CA LEU A 312 -10.48 -6.22 6.32
C LEU A 312 -11.80 -5.89 7.01
N SER A 313 -12.26 -4.64 6.95
CA SER A 313 -13.57 -4.25 7.51
C SER A 313 -14.76 -4.51 6.60
N GLY A 314 -14.50 -4.68 5.30
CA GLY A 314 -15.55 -4.84 4.28
C GLY A 314 -15.82 -6.26 3.84
N THR A 315 -15.04 -7.22 4.30
CA THR A 315 -15.03 -8.55 3.73
C THR A 315 -15.78 -9.61 4.55
N ALA A 316 -17.06 -9.74 4.31
CA ALA A 316 -17.73 -11.03 4.48
C ALA A 316 -17.86 -11.71 3.10
N LEU A 317 -16.73 -12.04 2.44
CA LEU A 317 -16.77 -12.42 1.03
C LEU A 317 -17.23 -13.82 0.78
N TYR A 318 -16.73 -14.71 1.56
CA TYR A 318 -17.06 -16.11 1.48
C TYR A 318 -17.51 -16.56 2.86
N SER A 319 -18.37 -17.56 2.92
CA SER A 319 -18.92 -18.09 4.17
C SER A 319 -17.88 -18.52 5.22
N ASN A 320 -16.62 -18.56 4.82
CA ASN A 320 -15.46 -18.90 5.63
C ASN A 320 -14.44 -17.75 5.73
N SER A 321 -14.81 -16.54 5.28
CA SER A 321 -13.94 -15.40 5.48
C SER A 321 -13.59 -15.28 6.96
N GLN A 322 -12.37 -14.90 7.25
CA GLN A 322 -11.92 -14.63 8.60
C GLN A 322 -12.68 -13.44 9.18
N SER A 323 -13.92 -13.64 9.51
CA SER A 323 -14.65 -12.70 10.37
C SER A 323 -14.15 -12.90 11.78
N GLU A 324 -12.86 -12.67 11.94
CA GLU A 324 -12.29 -12.63 13.26
C GLU A 324 -12.85 -11.47 14.01
N ASP A 325 -13.65 -11.78 15.00
CA ASP A 325 -14.41 -10.80 15.75
C ASP A 325 -15.25 -9.89 14.86
N GLY A 326 -15.40 -10.30 13.71
CA GLY A 326 -15.99 -10.04 12.39
C GLY A 326 -17.07 -9.07 12.27
N LEU A 327 -17.26 -8.21 13.22
CA LEU A 327 -18.26 -7.18 13.10
C LEU A 327 -17.64 -5.93 12.44
N PRO A 328 -18.28 -5.37 11.43
CA PRO A 328 -18.02 -4.01 11.01
C PRO A 328 -17.99 -3.13 12.26
N GLY A 329 -16.84 -2.54 12.56
CA GLY A 329 -16.65 -1.76 13.77
C GLY A 329 -15.96 -2.50 14.92
N SER A 330 -15.48 -3.73 14.73
CA SER A 330 -14.56 -4.33 15.69
C SER A 330 -13.34 -3.46 15.84
N SER A 331 -12.79 -3.35 17.05
CA SER A 331 -11.65 -2.49 17.34
C SER A 331 -10.41 -2.82 16.49
N LYS A 332 -10.29 -4.06 16.07
CA LYS A 332 -9.20 -4.59 15.26
C LYS A 332 -9.06 -3.89 13.90
N TYR A 333 -10.14 -3.69 13.18
CA TYR A 333 -10.09 -3.09 11.83
C TYR A 333 -9.84 -1.58 11.81
N ARG A 334 -9.75 -0.95 12.98
CA ARG A 334 -9.38 0.45 13.12
C ARG A 334 -7.88 0.66 13.24
N TYR A 335 -7.09 -0.39 13.11
CA TYR A 335 -5.65 -0.35 13.30
C TYR A 335 -4.92 -0.90 12.08
N TYR A 336 -3.77 -0.35 11.81
CA TYR A 336 -2.71 -1.06 11.12
C TYR A 336 -2.00 -1.93 12.15
N LEU A 337 -1.77 -3.17 11.82
CA LEU A 337 -1.21 -4.15 12.74
C LEU A 337 -0.12 -4.94 12.03
N ASP A 338 1.05 -4.95 12.64
CA ASP A 338 2.21 -5.71 12.21
C ASP A 338 2.77 -6.38 13.47
N SER A 339 2.75 -7.70 13.51
CA SER A 339 3.22 -8.47 14.65
C SER A 339 4.70 -8.81 14.51
N TYR A 340 5.32 -9.28 15.58
CA TYR A 340 6.65 -9.91 15.47
C TYR A 340 6.56 -11.38 15.05
N GLY A 341 5.52 -11.76 14.33
CA GLY A 341 5.29 -13.12 13.90
C GLY A 341 4.95 -14.09 15.05
N TYR A 342 5.05 -15.37 14.76
CA TYR A 342 4.86 -16.40 15.78
C TYR A 342 6.10 -16.51 16.66
N ARG A 343 6.02 -16.01 17.89
CA ARG A 343 7.06 -16.18 18.89
C ARG A 343 6.62 -17.21 19.93
N ASP A 344 7.56 -18.04 20.33
CA ASP A 344 7.34 -18.98 21.43
C ASP A 344 6.97 -18.20 22.70
N PRO A 345 5.77 -18.38 23.25
CA PRO A 345 5.35 -17.69 24.48
C PRO A 345 6.26 -17.99 25.69
N ILE A 346 7.06 -19.06 25.65
CA ILE A 346 8.01 -19.41 26.67
C ILE A 346 9.23 -18.46 26.68
N GLN A 347 9.54 -17.82 25.56
CA GLN A 347 10.67 -16.88 25.48
C GLN A 347 10.32 -15.44 25.88
N GLY A 348 9.10 -15.17 26.25
CA GLY A 348 8.67 -13.91 26.89
C GLY A 348 8.76 -12.63 26.02
N THR A 349 8.97 -12.76 24.73
CA THR A 349 9.22 -11.64 23.83
C THR A 349 8.17 -11.48 22.72
N GLY A 350 7.03 -12.13 22.86
CA GLY A 350 5.91 -11.94 21.96
C GLY A 350 5.31 -10.55 22.12
N GLY A 351 4.99 -9.90 21.03
CA GLY A 351 4.39 -8.57 21.04
C GLY A 351 4.04 -8.09 19.65
N MET A 352 3.40 -6.95 19.62
CA MET A 352 3.14 -6.22 18.40
C MET A 352 4.43 -5.52 17.95
N GLY A 353 4.80 -5.64 16.69
CA GLY A 353 5.85 -4.88 16.07
C GLY A 353 5.43 -3.43 15.88
N ILE A 354 4.33 -3.23 15.14
CA ILE A 354 3.75 -1.92 14.88
C ILE A 354 2.24 -1.99 15.06
N ALA A 355 1.65 -1.01 15.75
CA ALA A 355 0.21 -0.84 15.79
C ALA A 355 -0.15 0.63 15.94
N PHE A 356 -1.01 1.14 15.07
CA PHE A 356 -1.54 2.49 15.22
C PHE A 356 -3.00 2.58 14.82
N SER A 357 -3.71 3.50 15.49
CA SER A 357 -5.13 3.75 15.24
C SER A 357 -5.36 4.57 13.96
N LEU A 358 -6.33 4.15 13.17
CA LEU A 358 -6.83 4.89 12.02
C LEU A 358 -8.03 5.78 12.36
N SER A 359 -8.53 5.73 13.59
CA SER A 359 -9.71 6.50 13.99
C SER A 359 -9.42 7.65 14.94
N GLU A 360 -8.29 7.62 15.64
CA GLU A 360 -8.05 8.54 16.75
C GLU A 360 -6.63 9.09 16.72
N PRO A 361 -6.46 10.42 16.62
CA PRO A 361 -5.17 11.03 16.83
C PRO A 361 -4.74 10.86 18.30
N GLY A 362 -3.55 10.33 18.51
CA GLY A 362 -2.96 10.20 19.84
C GLY A 362 -3.50 9.09 20.74
N ALA A 363 -4.50 8.33 20.31
CA ALA A 363 -4.99 7.16 21.03
C ALA A 363 -4.30 5.89 20.53
N GLY A 364 -3.00 5.95 20.34
CA GLY A 364 -2.22 4.74 20.14
C GLY A 364 -2.31 3.87 21.38
N ALA A 365 -2.64 2.59 21.22
CA ALA A 365 -2.44 1.66 22.30
C ALA A 365 -0.94 1.62 22.63
N SER A 366 -0.62 1.71 23.91
CA SER A 366 0.76 1.58 24.36
C SER A 366 1.19 0.13 24.19
N TYR A 367 2.09 -0.10 23.25
CA TYR A 367 2.78 -1.37 23.10
C TYR A 367 4.26 -1.18 23.42
N ASP A 368 4.90 -2.21 23.93
CA ASP A 368 6.32 -2.15 24.26
C ASP A 368 7.13 -1.75 22.99
N GLY A 369 7.72 -0.56 23.03
CA GLY A 369 8.58 -0.05 21.97
C GLY A 369 7.88 0.64 20.80
N ILE A 370 6.55 0.77 20.80
CA ILE A 370 5.81 1.51 19.78
C ILE A 370 5.60 2.95 20.22
N GLU A 371 5.81 3.85 19.29
CA GLU A 371 5.56 5.27 19.51
C GLU A 371 4.09 5.53 19.80
N ASN A 372 3.79 5.86 21.06
CA ASN A 372 2.44 6.13 21.52
C ASN A 372 1.83 7.42 20.98
N ASP A 373 2.60 8.19 20.27
CA ASP A 373 2.19 9.53 19.93
C ASP A 373 1.98 9.72 18.44
N LEU A 374 0.87 9.22 18.01
CA LEU A 374 0.34 9.43 16.68
C LEU A 374 -0.50 10.71 16.58
N ALA A 375 -0.33 11.63 17.50
CA ALA A 375 -1.05 12.90 17.52
C ALA A 375 -0.70 13.81 16.35
N GLY A 376 0.34 13.49 15.59
CA GLY A 376 0.70 14.25 14.41
C GLY A 376 -0.40 14.22 13.36
N SER A 377 -0.76 15.39 12.87
CA SER A 377 -1.74 15.58 11.81
C SER A 377 -1.12 16.37 10.65
N GLY A 378 -1.70 16.26 9.47
CA GLY A 378 -1.26 16.98 8.28
C GLY A 378 -0.80 16.09 7.14
N THR A 379 -0.67 16.72 6.00
CA THR A 379 -0.36 16.09 4.70
C THR A 379 1.02 15.39 4.66
N PHE A 380 1.92 15.76 5.55
CA PHE A 380 3.28 15.23 5.66
C PHE A 380 3.40 14.00 6.58
N ARG A 381 2.27 13.46 7.05
CA ARG A 381 2.25 12.35 8.00
C ARG A 381 1.36 11.23 7.47
N GLU A 382 1.94 10.07 7.25
CA GLU A 382 1.25 8.90 6.70
C GLU A 382 0.02 8.50 7.53
N VAL A 383 0.15 8.51 8.86
CA VAL A 383 -0.95 8.12 9.73
C VAL A 383 -2.11 9.11 9.67
N SER A 384 -1.81 10.41 9.50
CA SER A 384 -2.85 11.43 9.32
C SER A 384 -3.60 11.26 8.00
N VAL A 385 -2.90 10.94 6.93
CA VAL A 385 -3.51 10.60 5.63
C VAL A 385 -4.40 9.37 5.78
N ALA A 386 -3.90 8.30 6.38
CA ALA A 386 -4.64 7.08 6.63
C ALA A 386 -5.92 7.32 7.47
N ARG A 387 -5.80 8.08 8.56
CA ARG A 387 -6.95 8.45 9.42
C ARG A 387 -7.98 9.27 8.65
N THR A 388 -7.54 10.20 7.83
CA THR A 388 -8.45 11.02 7.02
C THR A 388 -9.27 10.16 6.07
N LEU A 389 -8.63 9.26 5.32
CA LEU A 389 -9.32 8.37 4.41
C LEU A 389 -10.25 7.40 5.15
N TYR A 390 -9.78 6.83 6.25
CA TYR A 390 -10.56 5.91 7.06
C TYR A 390 -11.83 6.58 7.62
N LYS A 391 -11.69 7.72 8.27
CA LYS A 391 -12.82 8.47 8.84
C LYS A 391 -13.79 8.94 7.77
N SER A 392 -13.27 9.42 6.65
CA SER A 392 -14.08 9.94 5.54
C SER A 392 -14.96 8.87 4.89
N THR A 393 -14.49 7.64 4.84
CA THR A 393 -15.21 6.51 4.23
C THR A 393 -16.16 5.79 5.20
N ARG A 394 -16.26 6.22 6.46
CA ARG A 394 -17.24 5.68 7.41
C ARG A 394 -18.61 6.34 7.23
N ALA A 395 -19.66 5.57 7.49
CA ALA A 395 -21.01 6.09 7.47
C ALA A 395 -21.17 7.22 8.52
N THR A 396 -21.96 8.23 8.21
CA THR A 396 -22.23 9.36 9.11
C THR A 396 -22.92 8.95 10.42
N THR A 397 -23.47 7.74 10.47
CA THR A 397 -24.08 7.14 11.67
C THR A 397 -23.04 6.52 12.62
N VAL A 398 -21.79 6.39 12.19
CA VAL A 398 -20.69 5.86 13.01
C VAL A 398 -20.00 7.02 13.71
N SER A 399 -19.87 6.95 15.04
CA SER A 399 -19.08 7.91 15.80
C SER A 399 -17.73 7.31 16.17
N TYR A 400 -16.68 8.14 16.07
CA TYR A 400 -15.37 7.81 16.64
C TYR A 400 -15.38 8.05 18.16
N SER A 401 -14.33 7.62 18.84
CA SER A 401 -14.17 7.91 20.27
C SER A 401 -14.11 9.42 20.58
N THR A 402 -13.72 10.25 19.62
CA THR A 402 -13.80 11.72 19.72
C THR A 402 -15.24 12.24 19.65
N GLY A 403 -16.24 11.38 19.40
CA GLY A 403 -17.64 11.77 19.20
C GLY A 403 -17.97 12.31 17.80
N MET A 404 -16.97 12.39 16.91
CA MET A 404 -17.12 12.89 15.55
C MET A 404 -17.74 11.82 14.64
N PRO A 405 -18.73 12.15 13.80
CA PRO A 405 -19.30 11.20 12.85
C PRO A 405 -18.38 10.93 11.66
N GLY A 406 -18.65 9.83 10.96
CA GLY A 406 -17.98 9.51 9.70
C GLY A 406 -18.32 10.49 8.57
N GLY A 407 -17.44 10.60 7.58
CA GLY A 407 -17.56 11.56 6.47
C GLY A 407 -18.61 11.18 5.42
N GLY A 408 -19.00 9.90 5.37
CA GLY A 408 -20.08 9.41 4.49
C GLY A 408 -19.74 9.29 3.01
N ILE A 409 -18.47 9.49 2.61
CA ILE A 409 -18.02 9.14 1.26
C ILE A 409 -17.78 7.63 1.15
N THR A 410 -17.82 7.09 -0.05
CA THR A 410 -17.63 5.65 -0.25
C THR A 410 -16.19 5.34 -0.67
N PHE A 411 -15.77 4.09 -0.49
CA PHE A 411 -14.51 3.62 -1.09
C PHE A 411 -14.52 3.79 -2.61
N ALA A 412 -15.66 3.60 -3.26
CA ALA A 412 -15.80 3.81 -4.70
C ALA A 412 -15.49 5.25 -5.11
N ASP A 413 -15.86 6.25 -4.30
CA ASP A 413 -15.53 7.64 -4.56
C ASP A 413 -14.03 7.89 -4.46
N VAL A 414 -13.39 7.34 -3.44
CA VAL A 414 -11.93 7.39 -3.29
C VAL A 414 -11.25 6.68 -4.46
N TRP A 415 -11.73 5.51 -4.85
CA TRP A 415 -11.17 4.73 -5.95
C TRP A 415 -11.26 5.44 -7.31
N LYS A 416 -12.40 6.06 -7.60
CA LYS A 416 -12.57 6.82 -8.85
C LYS A 416 -11.55 7.93 -9.00
N VAL A 417 -11.32 8.69 -7.94
CA VAL A 417 -10.33 9.76 -7.93
C VAL A 417 -8.93 9.18 -8.00
N PHE A 418 -8.64 8.16 -7.21
CA PHE A 418 -7.37 7.46 -7.17
C PHE A 418 -6.99 6.86 -8.53
N SER A 419 -7.92 6.19 -9.20
CA SER A 419 -7.70 5.56 -10.50
C SER A 419 -7.92 6.51 -11.68
N GLY A 420 -8.55 7.68 -11.46
CA GLY A 420 -8.91 8.67 -12.47
C GLY A 420 -10.06 8.25 -13.37
N GLU A 421 -10.85 7.31 -12.96
CA GLU A 421 -12.09 6.93 -13.66
C GLU A 421 -13.14 8.06 -13.65
N ASP A 422 -12.93 9.07 -12.84
CA ASP A 422 -13.76 10.28 -12.76
C ASP A 422 -13.46 11.33 -13.83
N ASN A 423 -12.51 11.07 -14.71
CA ASN A 423 -12.00 12.01 -15.73
C ASN A 423 -11.33 13.28 -15.16
N ALA A 424 -11.05 13.33 -13.86
CA ALA A 424 -10.39 14.48 -13.23
C ALA A 424 -8.88 14.51 -13.45
N GLY A 425 -8.36 13.62 -14.27
CA GLY A 425 -6.95 13.61 -14.64
C GLY A 425 -6.01 12.94 -13.64
N HIS A 426 -6.53 12.19 -12.67
CA HIS A 426 -5.71 11.53 -11.64
C HIS A 426 -5.24 10.12 -12.02
N SER A 427 -5.76 9.52 -13.10
CA SER A 427 -5.38 8.19 -13.56
C SER A 427 -4.10 8.16 -14.37
N ARG A 428 -3.33 7.10 -14.22
CA ARG A 428 -2.19 6.75 -15.08
C ARG A 428 -2.54 6.67 -16.57
N THR A 429 -3.77 6.38 -16.88
CA THR A 429 -4.27 6.25 -18.27
C THR A 429 -4.75 7.56 -18.85
N SER A 430 -5.01 8.58 -18.04
CA SER A 430 -5.39 9.91 -18.51
C SER A 430 -4.29 10.53 -19.37
N PRO A 431 -4.63 11.15 -20.53
CA PRO A 431 -3.66 11.87 -21.35
C PRO A 431 -2.93 12.98 -20.58
N LEU A 432 -3.61 13.66 -19.68
CA LEU A 432 -3.01 14.68 -18.81
C LEU A 432 -1.92 14.07 -17.93
N ILE A 433 -2.16 12.91 -17.37
CA ILE A 433 -1.23 12.22 -16.49
C ILE A 433 -0.10 11.52 -17.23
N LYS A 434 -0.32 11.05 -18.44
CA LYS A 434 0.80 10.57 -19.26
C LYS A 434 1.85 11.65 -19.48
N SER A 435 1.44 12.91 -19.57
CA SER A 435 2.37 14.04 -19.62
C SER A 435 3.05 14.28 -18.28
N PHE A 436 2.35 14.15 -17.18
CA PHE A 436 2.91 14.26 -15.84
C PHE A 436 3.87 13.12 -15.48
N ARG A 437 3.63 11.91 -15.95
CA ARG A 437 4.51 10.77 -15.73
C ARG A 437 5.93 11.02 -16.23
N ASN A 438 6.06 11.78 -17.30
CA ASN A 438 7.34 12.19 -17.84
C ASN A 438 7.95 13.38 -17.09
N TYR A 439 7.22 14.01 -16.18
CA TYR A 439 7.57 15.28 -15.58
C TYR A 439 7.60 15.29 -14.04
N GLY A 440 7.47 14.11 -13.41
CA GLY A 440 7.28 14.03 -11.95
C GLY A 440 5.93 14.64 -11.57
N THR A 441 5.25 14.08 -10.66
CA THR A 441 3.86 14.39 -10.39
C THR A 441 3.67 15.30 -9.22
N TYR A 442 2.40 15.55 -8.94
CA TYR A 442 1.95 16.31 -7.79
C TYR A 442 2.83 16.06 -6.57
N PRO A 443 3.55 17.04 -6.07
CA PRO A 443 4.33 16.86 -4.85
C PRO A 443 3.47 16.49 -3.65
N ILE A 444 2.15 16.74 -3.74
CA ILE A 444 1.17 16.43 -2.69
C ILE A 444 -0.10 15.85 -3.31
N PRO A 445 -0.09 14.60 -3.76
CA PRO A 445 -1.24 14.00 -4.44
C PRO A 445 -2.52 13.97 -3.59
N ASN A 446 -2.40 13.77 -2.29
CA ASN A 446 -3.54 13.80 -1.38
C ASN A 446 -4.23 15.16 -1.30
N ALA A 447 -3.54 16.26 -1.46
CA ALA A 447 -4.18 17.58 -1.48
C ALA A 447 -5.14 17.71 -2.67
N GLY A 448 -4.72 17.27 -3.85
CA GLY A 448 -5.60 17.23 -5.03
C GLY A 448 -6.78 16.28 -4.86
N LEU A 449 -6.54 15.08 -4.34
CA LEU A 449 -7.58 14.10 -4.05
C LEU A 449 -8.62 14.67 -3.09
N PHE A 450 -8.21 15.23 -1.95
CA PHE A 450 -9.15 15.76 -0.97
C PHE A 450 -9.90 16.98 -1.49
N ASN A 451 -9.26 17.86 -2.23
CA ASN A 451 -9.93 18.99 -2.85
C ASN A 451 -11.01 18.53 -3.84
N TYR A 452 -10.72 17.53 -4.64
CA TYR A 452 -11.68 16.96 -5.59
C TYR A 452 -12.86 16.31 -4.87
N LEU A 453 -12.61 15.51 -3.85
CA LEU A 453 -13.66 14.89 -3.04
C LEU A 453 -14.54 15.95 -2.36
N LEU A 454 -13.93 16.99 -1.79
CA LEU A 454 -14.65 18.11 -1.19
C LEU A 454 -15.58 18.81 -2.19
N THR A 455 -15.14 18.99 -3.40
CA THR A 455 -15.89 19.73 -4.43
C THR A 455 -17.02 18.91 -5.02
N ASN A 456 -16.80 17.61 -5.22
CA ASN A 456 -17.69 16.80 -6.06
C ASN A 456 -18.54 15.78 -5.29
N TYR A 457 -18.09 15.32 -4.11
CA TYR A 457 -18.74 14.19 -3.44
C TYR A 457 -19.34 14.53 -2.10
N THR A 458 -18.92 15.60 -1.46
CA THR A 458 -19.47 15.93 -0.16
C THR A 458 -19.58 17.42 0.11
N THR A 459 -20.66 17.76 0.73
CA THR A 459 -20.91 19.11 1.26
C THR A 459 -21.15 19.05 2.75
N THR A 460 -20.87 17.93 3.40
CA THR A 460 -21.25 17.72 4.81
C THR A 460 -20.28 18.41 5.76
N ALA A 461 -20.82 18.84 6.90
CA ALA A 461 -20.02 19.41 7.97
C ALA A 461 -18.98 18.39 8.49
N GLU A 462 -19.39 17.14 8.56
CA GLU A 462 -18.59 16.02 9.04
C GLU A 462 -17.29 15.85 8.24
N TRP A 463 -17.37 15.95 6.93
CA TRP A 463 -16.18 15.91 6.08
C TRP A 463 -15.21 17.06 6.39
N ASN A 464 -15.76 18.27 6.54
CA ASN A 464 -14.97 19.44 6.89
C ASN A 464 -14.32 19.32 8.28
N ASP A 465 -15.03 18.75 9.24
CA ASP A 465 -14.51 18.51 10.58
C ASP A 465 -13.35 17.51 10.56
N ILE A 466 -13.46 16.41 9.81
CA ILE A 466 -12.38 15.44 9.62
C ILE A 466 -11.13 16.10 9.01
N ILE A 467 -11.31 16.89 7.95
CA ILE A 467 -10.20 17.58 7.28
C ILE A 467 -9.55 18.61 8.21
N ASN A 468 -10.33 19.28 9.05
CA ASN A 468 -9.80 20.24 10.03
C ASN A 468 -9.06 19.53 11.18
N GLU A 469 -9.61 18.43 11.71
CA GLU A 469 -8.98 17.65 12.78
C GLU A 469 -7.62 17.10 12.32
N GLU A 470 -7.59 16.50 11.14
CA GLU A 470 -6.38 15.93 10.55
C GLU A 470 -5.51 16.97 9.85
N LYS A 471 -5.91 18.24 9.88
CA LYS A 471 -5.21 19.38 9.26
C LYS A 471 -4.83 19.11 7.80
N GLN A 472 -5.69 18.41 7.08
CA GLN A 472 -5.49 18.20 5.66
C GLN A 472 -5.81 19.46 4.88
N ARG A 473 -5.11 19.68 3.78
CA ARG A 473 -5.30 20.89 2.99
C ARG A 473 -6.53 20.76 2.11
N LYS A 474 -7.41 21.76 2.21
CA LYS A 474 -8.67 21.83 1.48
C LYS A 474 -8.58 22.55 0.14
N THR A 475 -7.61 23.44 0.01
CA THR A 475 -7.48 24.25 -1.20
C THR A 475 -6.54 23.60 -2.17
N THR A 476 -6.87 23.67 -3.46
CA THR A 476 -5.89 23.50 -4.52
C THR A 476 -4.75 24.41 -4.21
N VAL A 477 -3.62 23.83 -4.12
CA VAL A 477 -2.43 24.56 -3.83
C VAL A 477 -1.62 24.62 -5.07
N ASP A 478 -0.91 25.70 -5.18
CA ASP A 478 0.05 25.94 -6.24
C ASP A 478 1.19 24.91 -6.28
N TYR A 479 1.13 23.88 -5.48
CA TYR A 479 2.12 22.80 -5.39
C TYR A 479 2.20 21.89 -6.61
N ALA A 480 1.19 21.92 -7.41
CA ALA A 480 1.08 21.03 -8.53
C ALA A 480 1.55 21.68 -9.83
N TYR A 481 1.93 22.94 -9.77
CA TYR A 481 2.23 23.67 -10.98
C TYR A 481 3.68 23.47 -11.41
N ARG A 482 3.83 23.10 -12.65
CA ARG A 482 5.11 23.21 -13.32
C ARG A 482 5.41 24.68 -13.55
N LEU A 483 6.59 25.12 -13.13
CA LEU A 483 7.06 26.46 -13.38
C LEU A 483 7.66 26.59 -14.78
N GLN A 484 7.30 27.64 -15.47
CA GLN A 484 7.87 28.00 -16.75
C GLN A 484 8.22 29.49 -16.74
N ALA A 485 9.36 29.82 -17.34
CA ALA A 485 9.73 31.21 -17.61
C ALA A 485 8.82 31.78 -18.69
N ASN A 486 8.03 32.81 -18.37
CA ASN A 486 7.10 33.41 -19.33
C ASN A 486 7.14 34.94 -19.39
N GLY A 487 7.96 35.56 -18.55
CA GLY A 487 8.11 37.01 -18.50
C GLY A 487 6.93 37.80 -17.94
N GLY A 488 5.79 37.14 -17.69
CA GLY A 488 4.61 37.72 -17.06
C GLY A 488 4.80 37.91 -15.55
N SER A 489 3.97 38.74 -14.91
CA SER A 489 3.91 38.85 -13.45
C SER A 489 2.91 37.82 -12.91
N CYS A 490 3.34 36.97 -11.99
CA CYS A 490 2.53 35.94 -11.38
C CYS A 490 2.89 35.77 -9.90
N PRO A 491 2.74 36.82 -9.10
CA PRO A 491 3.03 36.76 -7.68
C PRO A 491 2.06 35.82 -6.97
N THR A 492 2.58 35.00 -6.06
CA THR A 492 1.81 34.10 -5.22
C THR A 492 1.68 34.67 -3.82
N THR A 493 0.48 34.61 -3.26
CA THR A 493 0.25 34.99 -1.86
C THR A 493 0.41 33.76 -0.98
N PHE A 494 1.38 33.83 -0.10
CA PHE A 494 1.66 32.84 0.92
C PHE A 494 0.96 33.23 2.21
N THR A 495 0.15 32.36 2.76
CA THR A 495 -0.46 32.56 4.08
C THR A 495 0.01 31.46 5.01
N GLY A 496 0.81 31.82 5.98
CA GLY A 496 1.30 30.93 6.99
C GLY A 496 0.21 30.48 7.97
N ALA A 497 0.50 29.44 8.68
CA ALA A 497 -0.35 28.91 9.74
C ALA A 497 0.41 28.78 11.05
N THR A 498 -0.31 28.62 12.12
CA THR A 498 0.22 28.38 13.45
C THR A 498 1.02 27.08 13.51
N THR A 499 1.74 26.90 14.58
CA THR A 499 2.66 25.77 14.76
C THR A 499 1.99 24.42 14.89
N GLU A 500 2.68 23.39 14.46
CA GLU A 500 2.40 22.00 14.81
C GLU A 500 3.28 21.56 15.99
N LYS A 501 2.76 20.62 16.77
CA LYS A 501 3.54 19.95 17.79
C LYS A 501 4.33 18.82 17.15
N GLN A 502 5.65 18.85 17.29
CA GLN A 502 6.51 17.78 16.80
C GLN A 502 6.94 16.87 17.95
N MET A 503 6.97 15.58 17.66
CA MET A 503 7.00 14.55 18.68
C MET A 503 8.31 13.72 18.75
N TYR A 504 9.37 14.14 18.05
CA TYR A 504 10.58 13.35 17.86
C TYR A 504 11.65 13.47 18.94
N SER A 505 11.51 14.38 19.85
CA SER A 505 12.48 14.52 20.92
C SER A 505 11.77 14.53 22.25
N SER A 506 12.47 14.20 23.31
CA SER A 506 12.04 14.42 24.69
C SER A 506 11.56 15.85 24.94
N ASP A 507 11.88 16.76 24.02
CA ASP A 507 11.47 18.15 24.04
C ASP A 507 10.41 18.39 22.98
N VAL A 508 9.18 18.60 23.40
CA VAL A 508 8.07 19.00 22.54
C VAL A 508 8.38 20.38 21.98
N VAL A 509 8.78 20.41 20.71
CA VAL A 509 9.07 21.66 20.02
C VAL A 509 7.90 22.01 19.11
N LEU A 510 7.40 23.25 19.21
CA LEU A 510 6.44 23.79 18.27
C LEU A 510 7.17 24.19 16.99
N ARG A 511 6.71 23.64 15.84
CA ARG A 511 7.30 23.87 14.52
C ARG A 511 6.30 24.56 13.59
N SER A 512 6.78 25.05 12.47
CA SER A 512 5.88 25.60 11.44
C SER A 512 4.92 24.54 10.94
N HIS A 513 3.71 24.95 10.61
CA HIS A 513 2.71 24.05 10.03
C HIS A 513 3.17 23.58 8.65
N GLN A 514 3.61 22.32 8.53
CA GLN A 514 4.29 21.82 7.33
C GLN A 514 3.41 21.90 6.07
N GLN A 515 2.12 21.67 6.23
CA GLN A 515 1.18 21.73 5.12
C GLN A 515 0.89 23.16 4.62
N MET A 516 0.81 24.13 5.55
CA MET A 516 0.43 25.50 5.23
C MET A 516 1.63 26.42 5.02
N ASN A 517 2.80 25.98 5.47
CA ASN A 517 4.01 26.79 5.49
C ASN A 517 5.06 26.33 4.47
N ASN A 518 4.62 25.56 3.48
CA ASN A 518 5.43 25.09 2.36
C ASN A 518 4.65 25.17 1.05
N ASP A 519 5.24 25.76 0.03
CA ASP A 519 4.77 25.67 -1.35
C ASP A 519 5.79 24.89 -2.17
N PHE A 520 5.32 23.98 -3.03
CA PHE A 520 6.17 23.14 -3.86
C PHE A 520 5.85 23.33 -5.32
N TYR A 521 6.89 23.37 -6.16
CA TYR A 521 6.77 23.52 -7.61
C TYR A 521 7.66 22.54 -8.33
N LEU A 522 7.24 22.09 -9.49
CA LEU A 522 8.05 21.32 -10.40
C LEU A 522 8.77 22.25 -11.38
N TYR A 523 10.07 22.08 -11.51
CA TYR A 523 10.91 22.87 -12.41
C TYR A 523 11.82 21.97 -13.24
N TYR A 524 11.95 22.24 -14.53
CA TYR A 524 12.87 21.54 -15.40
C TYR A 524 14.12 22.37 -15.65
N HIS A 525 15.28 21.83 -15.28
CA HIS A 525 16.60 22.40 -15.55
C HIS A 525 17.18 21.77 -16.82
N GLY A 526 17.51 22.58 -17.82
CA GLY A 526 18.06 22.13 -19.09
C GLY A 526 19.55 21.78 -19.01
N ALA A 527 20.02 20.98 -19.96
CA ALA A 527 21.43 20.67 -20.07
C ALA A 527 22.23 21.94 -20.43
N ALA A 528 23.36 22.12 -19.76
CA ALA A 528 24.29 23.25 -19.95
C ALA A 528 23.71 24.64 -19.59
N GLU A 529 22.58 24.71 -18.92
CA GLU A 529 22.08 25.98 -18.39
C GLU A 529 22.82 26.33 -17.08
N SER A 530 23.07 27.61 -16.88
CA SER A 530 23.73 28.13 -15.69
C SER A 530 22.87 29.20 -15.01
N GLU A 531 21.57 28.94 -14.96
CA GLU A 531 20.61 29.86 -14.38
C GLU A 531 20.68 29.91 -12.85
N THR A 532 20.15 30.99 -12.33
CA THR A 532 19.88 31.19 -10.91
C THR A 532 18.39 31.24 -10.68
N ILE A 533 17.90 30.41 -9.78
CA ILE A 533 16.53 30.48 -9.28
C ILE A 533 16.53 31.41 -8.09
N SER A 534 15.65 32.41 -8.12
CA SER A 534 15.52 33.36 -7.02
C SER A 534 14.06 33.51 -6.56
N LEU A 535 13.91 33.79 -5.29
CA LEU A 535 12.68 34.08 -4.60
C LEU A 535 12.73 35.53 -4.14
N GLU A 536 11.91 36.38 -4.75
CA GLU A 536 11.69 37.73 -4.30
C GLU A 536 10.38 37.79 -3.54
N TYR A 537 10.38 38.30 -2.32
CA TYR A 537 9.17 38.35 -1.52
C TYR A 537 9.05 39.65 -0.69
N ASN A 538 7.81 39.97 -0.35
CA ASN A 538 7.46 41.02 0.54
C ASN A 538 6.54 40.48 1.63
N SER A 539 6.88 40.71 2.88
CA SER A 539 6.10 40.28 4.02
C SER A 539 5.73 41.49 4.87
N THR A 540 4.44 41.65 5.08
CA THR A 540 3.91 42.70 5.98
C THR A 540 4.04 42.32 7.45
N ASP A 541 4.10 41.02 7.75
CA ASP A 541 4.08 40.48 9.10
C ASP A 541 5.46 39.99 9.57
N GLY A 542 6.50 40.25 8.77
CA GLY A 542 7.87 39.87 9.09
C GLY A 542 8.13 38.36 8.89
N GLN A 543 7.35 37.70 8.04
CA GLN A 543 7.65 36.34 7.63
C GLN A 543 9.00 36.25 6.93
N ASP A 544 9.70 35.21 7.18
CA ASP A 544 10.99 34.88 6.59
C ASP A 544 10.81 33.64 5.70
N LEU A 545 10.89 33.82 4.39
CA LEU A 545 10.72 32.75 3.41
C LEU A 545 12.09 32.26 2.96
N ASP A 546 12.31 30.95 3.08
CA ASP A 546 13.48 30.25 2.58
C ASP A 546 13.20 29.63 1.20
N LEU A 547 14.23 29.53 0.39
CA LEU A 547 14.20 28.84 -0.90
C LEU A 547 15.04 27.55 -0.84
N ILE A 548 14.41 26.41 -1.11
CA ILE A 548 15.10 25.13 -1.17
C ILE A 548 14.79 24.46 -2.50
N ILE A 549 15.81 23.87 -3.13
CA ILE A 549 15.68 23.14 -4.38
C ILE A 549 16.14 21.71 -4.15
N TYR A 550 15.29 20.75 -4.49
CA TYR A 550 15.59 19.33 -4.37
C TYR A 550 15.77 18.69 -5.74
N TYR A 551 16.67 17.73 -5.83
CA TYR A 551 16.61 16.73 -6.90
C TYR A 551 15.23 16.06 -6.85
N GLY A 552 14.61 15.75 -7.98
CA GLY A 552 13.21 15.36 -8.09
C GLY A 552 12.72 14.17 -7.26
N GLY A 553 13.55 13.63 -6.36
CA GLY A 553 13.26 12.41 -5.62
C GLY A 553 12.63 12.63 -4.24
N TYR A 554 13.19 13.47 -3.40
CA TYR A 554 12.82 13.50 -1.98
C TYR A 554 12.78 14.93 -1.44
N ILE A 555 11.75 15.27 -0.70
CA ILE A 555 11.59 16.58 -0.06
C ILE A 555 12.16 16.53 1.37
N TYR A 556 13.08 17.44 1.67
CA TYR A 556 13.55 17.66 3.02
C TYR A 556 12.59 18.58 3.77
N VAL A 557 11.92 18.08 4.77
CA VAL A 557 11.18 18.92 5.71
C VAL A 557 12.05 19.19 6.93
N GLU A 558 12.03 20.42 7.42
CA GLU A 558 12.97 20.92 8.45
C GLU A 558 12.96 20.07 9.72
N ASP A 559 11.82 19.47 9.99
CA ASP A 559 11.56 18.72 11.20
C ASP A 559 11.75 17.21 11.02
N GLY A 560 12.06 16.75 9.82
CA GLY A 560 12.29 15.35 9.56
C GLY A 560 13.68 14.90 10.02
N ALA A 561 13.77 14.19 11.12
CA ALA A 561 15.02 13.54 11.52
C ALA A 561 15.58 12.61 10.43
N TRP A 562 14.71 12.18 9.54
CA TRP A 562 14.94 11.21 8.48
C TRP A 562 15.11 11.81 7.10
N ALA A 563 14.94 13.11 6.96
CA ALA A 563 15.11 13.77 5.69
C ALA A 563 16.53 13.64 5.16
N ASN A 564 16.65 13.03 4.01
CA ASN A 564 17.95 12.81 3.40
C ASN A 564 18.48 14.06 2.71
N LYS A 565 19.41 14.76 3.35
CA LYS A 565 20.02 15.99 2.83
C LYS A 565 20.73 15.81 1.49
N SER A 566 21.06 14.59 1.09
CA SER A 566 21.70 14.32 -0.21
C SER A 566 20.81 14.66 -1.40
N TYR A 567 19.49 14.76 -1.20
CA TYR A 567 18.55 15.18 -2.25
C TYR A 567 18.40 16.70 -2.39
N ILE A 568 19.04 17.48 -1.53
CA ILE A 568 19.04 18.95 -1.67
C ILE A 568 20.05 19.34 -2.74
N ALA A 569 19.56 19.91 -3.83
CA ALA A 569 20.38 20.47 -4.89
C ALA A 569 20.98 21.82 -4.50
N GLY A 570 20.25 22.61 -3.73
CA GLY A 570 20.71 23.88 -3.21
C GLY A 570 19.68 24.52 -2.29
N TYR A 571 20.10 25.45 -1.48
CA TYR A 571 19.22 26.23 -0.62
C TYR A 571 19.75 27.64 -0.38
N SER A 572 18.86 28.56 -0.12
CA SER A 572 19.14 29.91 0.35
C SER A 572 18.26 30.21 1.55
N ARG A 573 18.86 30.66 2.64
CA ARG A 573 18.22 30.89 3.95
C ARG A 573 18.77 32.15 4.57
N SER A 574 18.37 33.29 4.04
CA SER A 574 18.69 34.58 4.69
C SER A 574 18.01 34.67 6.04
N THR A 575 18.60 35.41 6.94
CA THR A 575 17.97 35.76 8.23
C THR A 575 17.24 37.10 8.20
N VAL A 576 17.22 37.75 7.05
CA VAL A 576 16.62 39.08 6.88
C VAL A 576 15.29 38.92 6.16
N ALA A 577 14.20 39.20 6.84
CA ALA A 577 12.87 39.14 6.24
C ALA A 577 12.76 40.12 5.05
N GLY A 578 12.23 39.64 3.92
CA GLY A 578 12.12 40.40 2.68
C GLY A 578 13.41 40.46 1.85
N ALA A 579 14.45 39.69 2.22
CA ALA A 579 15.64 39.52 1.40
C ALA A 579 15.34 38.61 0.20
N THR A 580 16.05 38.85 -0.90
CA THR A 580 16.01 37.94 -2.04
C THR A 580 16.78 36.67 -1.72
N GLU A 581 16.12 35.51 -1.80
CA GLU A 581 16.74 34.19 -1.71
C GLU A 581 17.17 33.73 -3.11
N SER A 582 18.35 33.12 -3.25
CA SER A 582 18.85 32.70 -4.56
C SER A 582 19.64 31.41 -4.50
N VAL A 583 19.44 30.54 -5.48
CA VAL A 583 20.16 29.28 -5.64
C VAL A 583 20.67 29.15 -7.08
N SER A 584 21.99 29.01 -7.24
CA SER A 584 22.59 28.74 -8.54
C SER A 584 22.38 27.29 -8.96
N MET A 585 21.93 27.08 -10.18
CA MET A 585 21.78 25.77 -10.81
C MET A 585 23.02 25.35 -11.62
N MET A 586 24.05 26.18 -11.66
CA MET A 586 25.28 25.89 -12.41
C MET A 586 25.90 24.56 -12.00
N GLY A 587 26.17 23.73 -12.98
CA GLY A 587 26.78 22.42 -12.78
C GLY A 587 25.82 21.34 -12.23
N ARG A 588 24.54 21.64 -12.15
CA ARG A 588 23.54 20.65 -11.78
C ARG A 588 23.16 19.79 -13.00
N PRO A 589 22.85 18.50 -12.81
CA PRO A 589 22.38 17.65 -13.89
C PRO A 589 21.08 18.17 -14.52
N SER A 590 20.91 17.98 -15.83
CA SER A 590 19.63 18.22 -16.48
C SER A 590 18.55 17.29 -15.93
N GLY A 591 17.37 17.83 -15.71
CA GLY A 591 16.25 17.04 -15.21
C GLY A 591 15.24 17.86 -14.41
N PHE A 592 14.34 17.14 -13.75
CA PHE A 592 13.33 17.76 -12.91
C PHE A 592 13.80 17.98 -11.49
N TYR A 593 13.41 19.13 -10.96
CA TYR A 593 13.69 19.58 -9.60
C TYR A 593 12.41 19.99 -8.93
N ILE A 594 12.37 19.91 -7.61
CA ILE A 594 11.29 20.46 -6.81
C ILE A 594 11.80 21.75 -6.16
N ILE A 595 11.14 22.85 -6.43
CA ILE A 595 11.37 24.13 -5.76
C ILE A 595 10.40 24.21 -4.59
N ASN A 596 10.91 24.43 -3.39
CA ASN A 596 10.15 24.63 -2.18
C ASN A 596 10.36 26.05 -1.65
N VAL A 597 9.26 26.77 -1.52
CA VAL A 597 9.19 28.03 -0.78
C VAL A 597 8.61 27.72 0.59
N LYS A 598 9.31 28.00 1.64
CA LYS A 598 8.87 27.68 3.00
C LYS A 598 9.10 28.79 4.00
N VAL A 599 8.26 28.82 5.04
CA VAL A 599 8.46 29.72 6.17
C VAL A 599 9.54 29.15 7.10
N LYS A 600 10.53 29.98 7.40
CA LYS A 600 11.51 29.66 8.44
C LYS A 600 10.84 29.73 9.82
N ALA A 601 10.80 28.60 10.50
CA ALA A 601 10.15 28.50 11.81
C ALA A 601 11.08 28.79 12.98
N HIS A 602 12.35 28.44 12.86
CA HIS A 602 13.29 28.52 13.96
C HIS A 602 13.49 29.96 14.46
N GLY A 603 13.23 30.20 15.74
CA GLY A 603 13.37 31.50 16.36
C GLY A 603 12.28 32.53 16.02
N LYS A 604 11.19 32.12 15.36
CA LYS A 604 10.09 32.99 14.97
C LYS A 604 8.94 32.96 15.97
N THR A 605 8.23 34.10 16.05
CA THR A 605 7.02 34.23 16.86
C THR A 605 5.77 33.82 16.10
N GLN A 606 4.66 33.57 16.80
CA GLN A 606 3.39 33.21 16.18
C GLN A 606 2.91 34.14 15.06
N PRO A 607 2.92 35.47 15.23
CA PRO A 607 2.56 36.39 14.15
C PRO A 607 3.43 36.25 12.91
N GLN A 608 4.71 35.97 13.09
CA GLN A 608 5.63 35.75 11.98
C GLN A 608 5.38 34.43 11.24
N LEU A 609 4.90 33.39 11.94
CA LEU A 609 4.58 32.12 11.34
C LEU A 609 3.24 32.13 10.62
N SER A 610 2.24 32.82 11.18
CA SER A 610 0.87 32.86 10.65
C SER A 610 0.57 34.07 9.76
N GLY A 611 1.57 34.91 9.48
CA GLY A 611 1.42 36.08 8.65
C GLY A 611 1.27 35.80 7.16
N THR A 612 1.23 36.86 6.38
CA THR A 612 1.06 36.79 4.92
C THR A 612 2.28 37.41 4.22
N ALA A 613 2.75 36.74 3.19
CA ALA A 613 3.78 37.24 2.29
C ALA A 613 3.35 37.08 0.84
N THR A 614 3.79 38.02 0.00
CA THR A 614 3.63 37.85 -1.45
C THR A 614 5.00 37.63 -2.07
N TYR A 615 5.14 36.63 -2.90
CA TYR A 615 6.42 36.28 -3.52
C TYR A 615 6.31 36.04 -5.01
N GLN A 616 7.45 36.15 -5.69
CA GLN A 616 7.64 35.80 -7.09
C GLN A 616 8.91 34.98 -7.24
N LEU A 617 8.79 33.81 -7.86
CA LEU A 617 9.93 33.01 -8.28
C LEU A 617 10.46 33.51 -9.63
N LYS A 618 11.78 33.48 -9.82
CA LYS A 618 12.43 33.90 -11.06
C LYS A 618 13.51 32.90 -11.48
N LYS A 619 13.68 32.78 -12.79
CA LYS A 619 14.86 32.23 -13.45
C LYS A 619 15.69 33.40 -13.96
N ASP A 620 16.85 33.67 -13.38
CA ASP A 620 17.63 34.88 -13.61
C ASP A 620 16.76 36.14 -13.40
N SER A 621 16.49 36.87 -14.46
CA SER A 621 15.61 38.06 -14.41
C SER A 621 14.16 37.78 -14.88
N THR A 622 13.86 36.56 -15.32
CA THR A 622 12.56 36.21 -15.90
C THR A 622 11.66 35.54 -14.86
N ASN A 623 10.43 36.03 -14.71
CA ASN A 623 9.47 35.44 -13.81
C ASN A 623 9.14 34.00 -14.20
N LEU A 624 9.12 33.13 -13.20
CA LEU A 624 8.60 31.77 -13.29
C LEU A 624 7.15 31.78 -12.87
N CYS A 625 6.28 31.33 -13.75
CA CYS A 625 4.86 31.22 -13.49
C CYS A 625 4.41 29.76 -13.56
N GLY A 626 3.43 29.40 -12.76
CA GLY A 626 2.78 28.10 -12.84
C GLY A 626 2.03 27.99 -14.17
N ILE A 627 2.21 26.86 -14.82
CA ILE A 627 1.36 26.44 -15.93
C ILE A 627 0.37 25.42 -15.41
N GLU A 628 -0.91 25.76 -15.52
CA GLU A 628 -1.96 24.74 -15.46
C GLU A 628 -1.85 23.88 -16.71
N ASN A 629 -1.80 22.58 -16.51
CA ASN A 629 -1.82 21.63 -17.63
C ASN A 629 -3.25 21.21 -17.95
#